data_8c69fc31f52ca24af8ddb0ba0f91f5e7
#
_entry.id   8c69fc31f52ca24af8ddb0ba0f91f5e7
#
_cell.length_a   1.000
_cell.length_b   1.000
_cell.length_c   1.000
_cell.angle_alpha   90.00
_cell.angle_beta   90.00
_cell.angle_gamma   90.00
#
_symmetry.space_group_name_H-M   'P 1'
#
loop_
_entity.id
_entity.type
_entity.pdbx_description
1 polymer ?
#
loop_
_entity_poly.entity_id
_entity_poly.type
_entity_poly.pdbx_seq_one_letter_code
_entity_poly.pdbx_strand_id
1 'polypeptide(L)'
;NIQVLEQAGITVDKFGGEAFRAAVSEGNTKLARLLLEKGADINYHKPDMVFPNASTPVTEAARSNNFSMVRWLVEQGANITLVDKYGDRPYSVAVQNKNQEMADYLKALEPEDWHNEQEKVRQLMPYKLPAKLVEYLKTGPLRLEFPEQEWVKWAELYAYMDVQEMTW
;
A
#
# COMPACT_ATOMS: atom_id res chain seq x y z
N ASN A 1 -14.93 -1.64 -26.44
CA ASN A 1 -14.15 -2.34 -27.45
C ASN A 1 -12.78 -1.64 -27.59
N ILE A 2 -11.71 -2.23 -27.03
CA ILE A 2 -10.35 -1.64 -26.98
C ILE A 2 -9.87 -1.26 -28.39
N GLN A 3 -10.12 -2.10 -29.39
CA GLN A 3 -9.71 -1.84 -30.78
C GLN A 3 -10.28 -0.56 -31.37
N VAL A 4 -11.52 -0.20 -31.06
CA VAL A 4 -12.13 1.05 -31.53
C VAL A 4 -11.48 2.26 -30.88
N LEU A 5 -11.10 2.16 -29.61
CA LEU A 5 -10.40 3.23 -28.89
C LEU A 5 -8.97 3.42 -29.44
N GLU A 6 -8.26 2.32 -29.72
CA GLU A 6 -6.93 2.35 -30.33
C GLU A 6 -6.96 3.03 -31.72
N GLN A 7 -8.00 2.75 -32.54
CA GLN A 7 -8.21 3.41 -33.83
C GLN A 7 -8.48 4.93 -33.72
N ALA A 8 -9.07 5.35 -32.59
CA ALA A 8 -9.27 6.76 -32.26
C ALA A 8 -8.05 7.42 -31.62
N GLY A 9 -6.90 6.74 -31.52
CA GLY A 9 -5.69 7.25 -30.89
C GLY A 9 -5.69 7.22 -29.36
N ILE A 10 -6.67 6.55 -28.76
CA ILE A 10 -6.77 6.32 -27.32
C ILE A 10 -6.11 4.97 -27.03
N THR A 11 -4.86 5.00 -26.55
CA THR A 11 -4.07 3.80 -26.32
C THR A 11 -4.03 3.45 -24.83
N VAL A 12 -3.92 2.15 -24.53
CA VAL A 12 -3.92 1.63 -23.15
C VAL A 12 -2.68 2.03 -22.40
N ASP A 13 -1.54 2.20 -23.05
CA ASP A 13 -0.30 2.69 -22.45
C ASP A 13 -0.43 4.10 -21.84
N LYS A 14 -1.28 4.95 -22.42
CA LYS A 14 -1.50 6.32 -21.94
C LYS A 14 -2.67 6.45 -20.96
N PHE A 15 -3.73 5.69 -21.18
CA PHE A 15 -5.02 5.89 -20.48
C PHE A 15 -5.52 4.66 -19.73
N GLY A 16 -4.82 3.52 -19.82
CA GLY A 16 -5.26 2.26 -19.24
C GLY A 16 -4.96 2.08 -17.76
N GLY A 17 -4.18 2.97 -17.14
CA GLY A 17 -3.74 2.80 -15.76
C GLY A 17 -4.88 2.75 -14.75
N GLU A 18 -5.87 3.64 -14.87
CA GLU A 18 -7.07 3.65 -14.03
C GLU A 18 -7.86 2.34 -14.18
N ALA A 19 -8.12 1.94 -15.42
CA ALA A 19 -8.86 0.71 -15.73
C ALA A 19 -8.11 -0.53 -15.24
N PHE A 20 -6.77 -0.53 -15.33
CA PHE A 20 -5.92 -1.61 -14.82
C PHE A 20 -6.04 -1.72 -13.30
N ARG A 21 -5.87 -0.61 -12.57
CA ARG A 21 -6.01 -0.57 -11.11
C ARG A 21 -7.41 -1.02 -10.66
N ALA A 22 -8.46 -0.56 -11.34
CA ALA A 22 -9.82 -0.98 -11.06
C ALA A 22 -10.02 -2.49 -11.28
N ALA A 23 -9.55 -3.04 -12.41
CA ALA A 23 -9.60 -4.47 -12.69
C ALA A 23 -8.87 -5.31 -11.64
N VAL A 24 -7.72 -4.83 -11.15
CA VAL A 24 -6.95 -5.47 -10.07
C VAL A 24 -7.74 -5.43 -8.77
N SER A 25 -8.26 -4.28 -8.37
CA SER A 25 -9.05 -4.11 -7.14
C SER A 25 -10.28 -5.01 -7.09
N GLU A 26 -10.95 -5.17 -8.25
CA GLU A 26 -12.11 -6.07 -8.41
C GLU A 26 -11.74 -7.56 -8.52
N GLY A 27 -10.45 -7.88 -8.57
CA GLY A 27 -9.96 -9.25 -8.76
C GLY A 27 -10.21 -9.81 -10.18
N ASN A 28 -10.49 -8.95 -11.16
CA ASN A 28 -10.72 -9.34 -12.55
C ASN A 28 -9.39 -9.65 -13.26
N THR A 29 -8.85 -10.84 -12.98
CA THR A 29 -7.54 -11.28 -13.50
C THR A 29 -7.47 -11.28 -15.03
N LYS A 30 -8.57 -11.63 -15.71
CA LYS A 30 -8.60 -11.66 -17.18
C LYS A 30 -8.43 -10.25 -17.77
N LEU A 31 -9.17 -9.29 -17.23
CA LEU A 31 -9.09 -7.89 -17.70
C LEU A 31 -7.73 -7.28 -17.31
N ALA A 32 -7.26 -7.52 -16.09
CA ALA A 32 -5.95 -7.03 -15.65
C ALA A 32 -4.83 -7.54 -16.56
N ARG A 33 -4.79 -8.84 -16.88
CA ARG A 33 -3.81 -9.40 -17.83
C ARG A 33 -3.88 -8.75 -19.20
N LEU A 34 -5.08 -8.63 -19.76
CA LEU A 34 -5.28 -8.00 -21.08
C LEU A 34 -4.80 -6.54 -21.10
N LEU A 35 -5.11 -5.76 -20.06
CA LEU A 35 -4.68 -4.37 -19.97
C LEU A 35 -3.16 -4.24 -19.82
N LEU A 36 -2.53 -5.11 -19.03
CA LEU A 36 -1.08 -5.14 -18.88
C LEU A 36 -0.37 -5.53 -20.19
N GLU A 37 -0.87 -6.54 -20.92
CA GLU A 37 -0.39 -6.93 -22.24
C GLU A 37 -0.49 -5.81 -23.28
N LYS A 38 -1.47 -4.92 -23.10
CA LYS A 38 -1.67 -3.73 -23.93
C LYS A 38 -0.87 -2.51 -23.48
N GLY A 39 0.01 -2.67 -22.47
CA GLY A 39 0.93 -1.64 -22.01
C GLY A 39 0.40 -0.73 -20.91
N ALA A 40 -0.65 -1.11 -20.17
CA ALA A 40 -1.07 -0.36 -18.99
C ALA A 40 0.07 -0.28 -17.98
N ASP A 41 0.22 0.89 -17.34
CA ASP A 41 1.22 1.11 -16.30
C ASP A 41 0.92 0.25 -15.07
N ILE A 42 1.77 -0.75 -14.80
CA ILE A 42 1.66 -1.64 -13.64
C ILE A 42 1.80 -0.92 -12.31
N ASN A 43 2.49 0.23 -12.31
CA ASN A 43 2.75 1.06 -11.14
C ASN A 43 1.91 2.33 -11.11
N TYR A 44 0.80 2.34 -11.87
CA TYR A 44 -0.09 3.50 -11.90
C TYR A 44 -0.53 3.92 -10.50
N HIS A 45 -0.25 5.17 -10.11
CA HIS A 45 -0.55 5.69 -8.77
C HIS A 45 -0.99 7.16 -8.79
N LYS A 46 -1.70 7.58 -9.83
CA LYS A 46 -2.33 8.90 -9.84
C LYS A 46 -3.70 8.84 -9.15
N PRO A 47 -4.10 9.92 -8.45
CA PRO A 47 -5.43 9.99 -7.86
C PRO A 47 -6.49 10.05 -8.96
N ASP A 48 -7.61 9.38 -8.73
CA ASP A 48 -8.82 9.48 -9.54
C ASP A 48 -10.06 9.51 -8.65
N MET A 49 -11.26 9.49 -9.24
CA MET A 49 -12.50 9.54 -8.47
C MET A 49 -12.78 8.29 -7.64
N VAL A 50 -12.23 7.13 -8.05
CA VAL A 50 -12.42 5.85 -7.34
C VAL A 50 -11.32 5.64 -6.29
N PHE A 51 -10.10 6.06 -6.62
CA PHE A 51 -8.91 5.90 -5.77
C PHE A 51 -8.24 7.26 -5.49
N PRO A 52 -8.87 8.14 -4.70
CA PRO A 52 -8.37 9.48 -4.41
C PRO A 52 -7.07 9.48 -3.59
N ASN A 53 -6.76 8.34 -2.96
CA ASN A 53 -5.52 8.09 -2.22
C ASN A 53 -4.30 7.81 -3.11
N ALA A 54 -4.48 7.71 -4.43
CA ALA A 54 -3.40 7.41 -5.37
C ALA A 54 -2.67 6.08 -5.09
N SER A 55 -3.39 5.06 -4.59
CA SER A 55 -2.83 3.73 -4.37
C SER A 55 -2.37 3.07 -5.67
N THR A 56 -1.36 2.21 -5.57
CA THR A 56 -0.92 1.40 -6.71
C THR A 56 -1.81 0.18 -6.92
N PRO A 57 -1.84 -0.43 -8.12
CA PRO A 57 -2.58 -1.68 -8.35
C PRO A 57 -2.21 -2.79 -7.35
N VAL A 58 -0.92 -2.96 -7.02
CA VAL A 58 -0.50 -3.99 -6.06
C VAL A 58 -0.94 -3.67 -4.63
N THR A 59 -1.02 -2.40 -4.24
CA THR A 59 -1.59 -1.98 -2.94
C THR A 59 -3.10 -2.28 -2.90
N GLU A 60 -3.84 -2.04 -3.99
CA GLU A 60 -5.26 -2.37 -4.06
C GLU A 60 -5.52 -3.88 -4.04
N ALA A 61 -4.65 -4.69 -4.68
CA ALA A 61 -4.71 -6.15 -4.56
C ALA A 61 -4.53 -6.62 -3.10
N ALA A 62 -3.59 -6.00 -2.37
CA ALA A 62 -3.39 -6.26 -0.94
C ALA A 62 -4.60 -5.80 -0.11
N ARG A 63 -5.18 -4.63 -0.41
CA ARG A 63 -6.37 -4.08 0.25
C ARG A 63 -7.60 -4.97 0.08
N SER A 64 -7.76 -5.56 -1.11
CA SER A 64 -8.79 -6.57 -1.41
C SER A 64 -8.47 -7.95 -0.84
N ASN A 65 -7.38 -8.09 -0.09
CA ASN A 65 -6.87 -9.35 0.46
C ASN A 65 -6.66 -10.46 -0.58
N ASN A 66 -6.38 -10.08 -1.83
CA ASN A 66 -6.19 -11.00 -2.96
C ASN A 66 -4.71 -11.36 -3.14
N PHE A 67 -4.22 -12.29 -2.33
CA PHE A 67 -2.81 -12.68 -2.34
C PHE A 67 -2.33 -13.25 -3.69
N SER A 68 -3.19 -13.99 -4.40
CA SER A 68 -2.86 -14.50 -5.73
C SER A 68 -2.61 -13.38 -6.74
N MET A 69 -3.38 -12.29 -6.65
CA MET A 69 -3.20 -11.11 -7.50
C MET A 69 -1.92 -10.35 -7.11
N VAL A 70 -1.64 -10.21 -5.81
CA VAL A 70 -0.38 -9.60 -5.32
C VAL A 70 0.82 -10.35 -5.88
N ARG A 71 0.86 -11.68 -5.73
CA ARG A 71 1.97 -12.50 -6.27
C ARG A 71 2.14 -12.33 -7.76
N TRP A 72 1.05 -12.42 -8.51
CA TRP A 72 1.10 -12.22 -9.96
C TRP A 72 1.64 -10.83 -10.34
N LEU A 73 1.19 -9.76 -9.68
CA LEU A 73 1.68 -8.40 -9.95
C LEU A 73 3.17 -8.26 -9.64
N VAL A 74 3.64 -8.83 -8.53
CA VAL A 74 5.06 -8.84 -8.17
C VAL A 74 5.90 -9.60 -9.22
N GLU A 75 5.42 -10.76 -9.69
CA GLU A 75 6.05 -11.53 -10.77
C GLU A 75 6.11 -10.74 -12.09
N GLN A 76 5.15 -9.84 -12.35
CA GLN A 76 5.16 -8.93 -13.49
C GLN A 76 6.00 -7.65 -13.28
N GLY A 77 6.67 -7.50 -12.13
CA GLY A 77 7.56 -6.37 -11.83
C GLY A 77 6.87 -5.17 -11.18
N ALA A 78 5.73 -5.36 -10.52
CA ALA A 78 5.12 -4.28 -9.74
C ALA A 78 6.05 -3.80 -8.62
N ASN A 79 6.16 -2.49 -8.47
CA ASN A 79 6.94 -1.87 -7.41
C ASN A 79 6.14 -1.85 -6.10
N ILE A 80 6.56 -2.68 -5.14
CA ILE A 80 5.93 -2.82 -3.82
C ILE A 80 6.33 -1.73 -2.82
N THR A 81 7.28 -0.86 -3.19
CA THR A 81 7.79 0.18 -2.28
C THR A 81 7.06 1.52 -2.42
N LEU A 82 6.24 1.68 -3.45
CA LEU A 82 5.43 2.88 -3.65
C LEU A 82 4.34 2.98 -2.58
N VAL A 83 4.21 4.17 -2.01
CA VAL A 83 3.21 4.48 -0.99
C VAL A 83 2.07 5.32 -1.58
N ASP A 84 0.88 5.16 -1.04
CA ASP A 84 -0.24 6.05 -1.33
C ASP A 84 -0.17 7.34 -0.48
N LYS A 85 -1.17 8.22 -0.60
CA LYS A 85 -1.23 9.49 0.16
C LYS A 85 -1.29 9.34 1.68
N TYR A 86 -1.62 8.15 2.17
CA TYR A 86 -1.67 7.83 3.59
C TYR A 86 -0.42 7.11 4.09
N GLY A 87 0.57 6.91 3.20
CA GLY A 87 1.77 6.14 3.51
C GLY A 87 1.57 4.62 3.42
N ASP A 88 0.42 4.16 2.92
CA ASP A 88 0.14 2.75 2.76
C ASP A 88 0.89 2.17 1.56
N ARG A 89 1.54 1.02 1.78
CA ARG A 89 2.12 0.16 0.77
C ARG A 89 1.57 -1.27 0.92
N PRO A 90 1.81 -2.19 -0.03
CA PRO A 90 1.25 -3.54 0.04
C PRO A 90 1.53 -4.26 1.37
N TYR A 91 2.73 -4.13 1.93
CA TYR A 91 3.10 -4.73 3.23
C TYR A 91 2.25 -4.18 4.38
N SER A 92 2.18 -2.84 4.54
CA SER A 92 1.41 -2.23 5.64
C SER A 92 -0.08 -2.61 5.56
N VAL A 93 -0.64 -2.67 4.35
CA VAL A 93 -2.01 -3.12 4.12
C VAL A 93 -2.20 -4.60 4.48
N ALA A 94 -1.24 -5.47 4.15
CA ALA A 94 -1.31 -6.89 4.53
C ALA A 94 -1.32 -7.06 6.06
N VAL A 95 -0.49 -6.27 6.77
CA VAL A 95 -0.47 -6.24 8.25
C VAL A 95 -1.80 -5.75 8.82
N GLN A 96 -2.35 -4.65 8.29
CA GLN A 96 -3.66 -4.10 8.70
C GLN A 96 -4.78 -5.13 8.50
N ASN A 97 -4.75 -5.87 7.39
CA ASN A 97 -5.70 -6.95 7.09
C ASN A 97 -5.46 -8.22 7.91
N LYS A 98 -4.41 -8.26 8.73
CA LYS A 98 -3.99 -9.44 9.52
C LYS A 98 -3.71 -10.68 8.65
N ASN A 99 -3.30 -10.46 7.40
CA ASN A 99 -2.89 -11.52 6.49
C ASN A 99 -1.39 -11.78 6.64
N GLN A 100 -1.04 -12.64 7.59
CA GLN A 100 0.36 -12.92 7.92
C GLN A 100 1.13 -13.53 6.74
N GLU A 101 0.50 -14.42 5.97
CA GLU A 101 1.16 -15.05 4.82
C GLU A 101 1.55 -14.02 3.74
N MET A 102 0.65 -13.10 3.43
CA MET A 102 0.92 -12.00 2.49
C MET A 102 1.95 -11.03 3.06
N ALA A 103 1.86 -10.70 4.35
CA ALA A 103 2.81 -9.81 5.01
C ALA A 103 4.23 -10.39 5.00
N ASP A 104 4.40 -11.67 5.35
CA ASP A 104 5.70 -12.34 5.34
C ASP A 104 6.30 -12.41 3.93
N TYR A 105 5.47 -12.70 2.93
CA TYR A 105 5.89 -12.70 1.52
C TYR A 105 6.40 -11.32 1.08
N LEU A 106 5.66 -10.25 1.35
CA LEU A 106 6.03 -8.88 0.96
C LEU A 106 7.24 -8.40 1.75
N LYS A 107 7.31 -8.70 3.06
CA LYS A 107 8.46 -8.38 3.91
C LYS A 107 9.77 -8.96 3.37
N ALA A 108 9.74 -10.20 2.87
CA ALA A 108 10.92 -10.84 2.29
C ALA A 108 11.44 -10.18 1.00
N LEU A 109 10.61 -9.35 0.35
CA LEU A 109 10.93 -8.64 -0.89
C LEU A 109 11.28 -7.16 -0.67
N GLU A 110 10.96 -6.62 0.51
CA GLU A 110 11.32 -5.26 0.90
C GLU A 110 12.78 -5.17 1.39
N PRO A 111 13.40 -3.97 1.38
CA PRO A 111 14.73 -3.77 1.96
C PRO A 111 14.77 -4.20 3.43
N GLU A 112 15.81 -4.95 3.81
CA GLU A 112 15.94 -5.50 5.17
C GLU A 112 15.96 -4.42 6.26
N ASP A 113 16.55 -3.27 5.98
CA ASP A 113 16.63 -2.13 6.89
C ASP A 113 15.26 -1.53 7.23
N TRP A 114 14.27 -1.69 6.37
CA TRP A 114 12.89 -1.25 6.63
C TRP A 114 12.22 -2.01 7.77
N HIS A 115 12.70 -3.21 8.07
CA HIS A 115 12.19 -4.09 9.11
C HIS A 115 13.15 -4.24 10.29
N ASN A 116 14.24 -3.46 10.29
CA ASN A 116 15.21 -3.47 11.35
C ASN A 116 14.77 -2.54 12.50
N GLU A 117 14.42 -3.14 13.64
CA GLU A 117 13.98 -2.41 14.84
C GLU A 117 15.01 -1.39 15.33
N GLN A 118 16.27 -1.77 15.33
CA GLN A 118 17.34 -0.90 15.84
C GLN A 118 17.53 0.34 14.96
N GLU A 119 17.44 0.17 13.63
CA GLU A 119 17.54 1.26 12.70
C GLU A 119 16.33 2.22 12.82
N LYS A 120 15.11 1.69 12.97
CA LYS A 120 13.93 2.51 13.22
C LYS A 120 14.01 3.30 14.53
N VAL A 121 14.49 2.68 15.61
CA VAL A 121 14.75 3.38 16.88
C VAL A 121 15.78 4.50 16.69
N ARG A 122 16.85 4.24 15.93
CA ARG A 122 17.88 5.23 15.62
C ARG A 122 17.32 6.42 14.85
N GLN A 123 16.45 6.19 13.87
CA GLN A 123 15.75 7.25 13.11
C GLN A 123 14.84 8.10 14.02
N LEU A 124 14.27 7.53 15.08
CA LEU A 124 13.41 8.26 16.03
C LEU A 124 14.20 9.05 17.08
N MET A 125 15.50 8.76 17.30
CA MET A 125 16.31 9.45 18.32
C MET A 125 16.34 10.98 18.18
N PRO A 126 16.45 11.58 16.98
CA PRO A 126 16.45 13.04 16.83
C PRO A 126 15.18 13.72 17.36
N TYR A 127 14.06 13.03 17.34
CA TYR A 127 12.77 13.54 17.83
C TYR A 127 12.63 13.54 19.36
N LYS A 128 13.61 12.98 20.09
CA LYS A 128 13.65 12.93 21.56
C LYS A 128 12.34 12.40 22.19
N LEU A 129 11.76 11.38 21.58
CA LEU A 129 10.53 10.77 22.08
C LEU A 129 10.75 10.19 23.48
N PRO A 130 9.77 10.30 24.40
CA PRO A 130 9.85 9.65 25.69
C PRO A 130 10.08 8.13 25.55
N ALA A 131 10.98 7.56 26.35
CA ALA A 131 11.32 6.12 26.28
C ALA A 131 10.06 5.22 26.38
N LYS A 132 9.11 5.62 27.23
CA LYS A 132 7.83 4.91 27.37
C LYS A 132 6.99 4.91 26.08
N LEU A 133 7.02 6.00 25.32
CA LEU A 133 6.34 6.07 24.03
C LEU A 133 7.03 5.17 22.99
N VAL A 134 8.37 5.17 22.97
CA VAL A 134 9.14 4.28 22.09
C VAL A 134 8.82 2.81 22.41
N GLU A 135 8.70 2.45 23.69
CA GLU A 135 8.32 1.09 24.11
C GLU A 135 6.92 0.71 23.63
N TYR A 136 5.94 1.60 23.73
CA TYR A 136 4.59 1.37 23.21
C TYR A 136 4.57 1.18 21.67
N LEU A 137 5.36 1.96 20.95
CA LEU A 137 5.47 1.83 19.50
C LEU A 137 6.11 0.50 19.05
N LYS A 138 6.84 -0.19 19.94
CA LYS A 138 7.41 -1.53 19.66
C LYS A 138 6.39 -2.66 19.73
N THR A 139 5.36 -2.52 20.56
CA THR A 139 4.45 -3.62 20.93
C THR A 139 3.24 -3.78 20.03
N GLY A 140 3.06 -2.92 19.02
CA GLY A 140 1.93 -2.98 18.08
C GLY A 140 0.86 -1.92 18.37
N PRO A 141 -0.30 -1.99 17.74
CA PRO A 141 -1.29 -0.94 17.86
C PRO A 141 -1.77 -0.79 19.30
N LEU A 142 -1.60 0.42 19.84
CA LEU A 142 -2.10 0.82 21.14
C LEU A 142 -3.33 1.71 20.94
N ARG A 143 -4.47 1.26 21.43
CA ARG A 143 -5.68 2.08 21.48
C ARG A 143 -5.70 2.89 22.77
N LEU A 144 -5.75 4.21 22.61
CA LEU A 144 -5.90 5.17 23.69
C LEU A 144 -7.35 5.65 23.71
N GLU A 145 -8.01 5.53 24.86
CA GLU A 145 -9.38 6.03 25.07
C GLU A 145 -9.34 7.41 25.72
N PHE A 146 -10.17 8.32 25.22
CA PHE A 146 -10.32 9.69 25.73
C PHE A 146 -11.81 9.93 26.08
N PRO A 147 -12.34 9.31 27.11
CA PRO A 147 -13.78 9.34 27.42
C PRO A 147 -14.29 10.75 27.73
N GLU A 148 -13.44 11.62 28.27
CA GLU A 148 -13.78 12.98 28.66
C GLU A 148 -13.65 14.01 27.53
N GLN A 149 -13.07 13.62 26.37
CA GLN A 149 -12.94 14.52 25.24
C GLN A 149 -14.22 14.56 24.39
N GLU A 150 -14.58 15.76 23.94
CA GLU A 150 -15.83 15.95 23.19
C GLU A 150 -15.74 15.41 21.75
N TRP A 151 -14.59 15.64 21.09
CA TRP A 151 -14.41 15.40 19.65
C TRP A 151 -13.61 14.13 19.32
N VAL A 152 -12.65 13.76 20.17
CA VAL A 152 -11.79 12.58 19.97
C VAL A 152 -12.05 11.61 21.12
N LYS A 153 -12.71 10.49 20.84
CA LYS A 153 -13.02 9.47 21.84
C LYS A 153 -11.93 8.43 22.01
N TRP A 154 -11.16 8.21 20.97
CA TRP A 154 -10.04 7.27 20.97
C TRP A 154 -9.02 7.63 19.88
N ALA A 155 -7.80 7.15 20.03
CA ALA A 155 -6.75 7.17 19.01
C ALA A 155 -6.02 5.82 18.99
N GLU A 156 -5.57 5.39 17.82
CA GLU A 156 -4.72 4.22 17.68
C GLU A 156 -3.30 4.66 17.32
N LEU A 157 -2.33 4.15 18.07
CA LEU A 157 -0.90 4.26 17.75
C LEU A 157 -0.44 2.93 17.17
N TYR A 158 0.02 2.94 15.94
CA TYR A 158 0.59 1.76 15.29
C TYR A 158 2.05 1.58 15.67
N ALA A 159 2.55 0.34 15.56
CA ALA A 159 3.96 0.07 15.77
C ALA A 159 4.81 0.90 14.79
N TYR A 160 5.93 1.46 15.28
CA TYR A 160 6.81 2.29 14.43
C TYR A 160 7.41 1.53 13.24
N MET A 161 7.41 0.20 13.26
CA MET A 161 7.78 -0.62 12.11
C MET A 161 6.81 -0.48 10.93
N ASP A 162 5.57 -0.07 11.20
CA ASP A 162 4.51 0.12 10.21
C ASP A 162 4.41 1.59 9.76
N VAL A 163 5.14 2.50 10.42
CA VAL A 163 5.14 3.93 10.11
C VAL A 163 6.25 4.21 9.10
N GLN A 164 5.89 4.75 7.95
CA GLN A 164 6.83 5.30 6.98
C GLN A 164 7.05 6.78 7.23
N GLU A 165 8.25 7.27 6.86
CA GLU A 165 8.52 8.68 6.86
C GLU A 165 7.61 9.38 5.85
N MET A 166 6.67 10.19 6.32
CA MET A 166 5.89 11.06 5.46
C MET A 166 6.75 12.26 5.10
N THR A 167 7.24 12.31 3.87
CA THR A 167 7.84 13.52 3.30
C THR A 167 6.72 14.48 2.93
N TRP A 168 6.70 15.65 3.57
CA TRP A 168 5.80 16.76 3.29
C TRP A 168 6.21 17.50 2.00
#